data_80d116ce86fdf3daf37942a27ef406a8
#
_entry.id   80d116ce86fdf3daf37942a27ef406a8
#
_cell.length_a   1.000
_cell.length_b   1.000
_cell.length_c   1.000
_cell.angle_alpha   90.00
_cell.angle_beta   90.00
_cell.angle_gamma   90.00
#
_symmetry.space_group_name_H-M   'P 1'
#
loop_
_entity.id
_entity.type
_entity.pdbx_description
1 polymer ?
#
loop_
_entity_poly.entity_id
_entity_poly.type
_entity_poly.pdbx_seq_one_letter_code
_entity_poly.pdbx_strand_id
1 'polypeptide(L)'
;MSATKDEYSSAEQGGENALTTTRSAGVGSLLEEHDQLSRGLKSRHIQFMALGGAIGTGLFVGSGAILALVGPAPLWLGYLSMMLLVWVVMNDLGEMSTYLPLKGISIPYFVNRFVEPSLAFAAGWNYWYAYAILVAAEATAGAILLDYWQSPVPTAVWITIILVVTLILNIIAVEVFGEAEFWFASIKLITIMGLVILGIVLMCGGGPSHEALGFKYWYPGAPGAFKEYMTTGNTGRFLAYWTAFVRAGFAFITSPELIALAAGETVAPRRNIPKAARRFIWRLAVFYGVSSLIIGCIVPSNDPRLLSPDNKADASASPWVIAIQNAGIGGLNHVINFAILTSAWSAGNAFLYSGSRILYSLSLSNQAPKFFAVTTKGGVPYRAVLGTWLVGCLAYLNVSSNGAQVFAWFSNISTISGFIAWIVCLITYIRFRKAMEFNKVMHTMPFRTPLQPKWSVADFLAAYITIPIFLALYLGHKLWHRTPLCRKIEDIDVYTGVKEMEELEAMDEPPVAKNLWQKVWFWIA
;
A
#
# COMPACT_ATOMS: atom_id res chain seq x y z
N MET A 1 -10.80 -13.24 -66.26
CA MET A 1 -10.44 -13.85 -64.99
C MET A 1 -9.69 -12.82 -64.14
N SER A 2 -10.37 -11.70 -63.77
CA SER A 2 -9.72 -10.59 -63.06
C SER A 2 -10.74 -9.75 -62.22
N ALA A 3 -11.82 -10.37 -61.67
CA ALA A 3 -12.87 -9.64 -60.97
C ALA A 3 -13.16 -10.14 -59.55
N THR A 4 -12.34 -11.00 -58.98
CA THR A 4 -12.62 -11.66 -57.68
C THR A 4 -11.66 -11.27 -56.53
N LYS A 5 -10.75 -10.31 -56.76
CA LYS A 5 -9.81 -9.89 -55.69
C LYS A 5 -10.19 -8.55 -55.03
N ASP A 6 -10.93 -7.70 -55.69
CA ASP A 6 -11.26 -6.36 -55.18
C ASP A 6 -12.51 -6.35 -54.29
N GLU A 7 -13.44 -7.30 -54.45
CA GLU A 7 -14.61 -7.43 -53.58
C GLU A 7 -14.30 -7.99 -52.17
N TYR A 8 -13.28 -8.82 -52.04
CA TYR A 8 -12.89 -9.31 -50.68
C TYR A 8 -12.12 -8.27 -49.86
N SER A 9 -11.39 -7.37 -50.50
CA SER A 9 -10.64 -6.30 -49.83
C SER A 9 -11.59 -5.19 -49.27
N SER A 10 -12.67 -4.89 -49.96
CA SER A 10 -13.61 -3.86 -49.48
C SER A 10 -14.56 -4.31 -48.36
N ALA A 11 -14.84 -5.62 -48.26
CA ALA A 11 -15.66 -6.17 -47.18
C ALA A 11 -14.86 -6.29 -45.83
N GLU A 12 -13.57 -6.58 -45.88
CA GLU A 12 -12.71 -6.58 -44.68
C GLU A 12 -12.47 -5.17 -44.14
N GLN A 13 -12.23 -4.17 -44.98
CA GLN A 13 -12.05 -2.78 -44.55
C GLN A 13 -13.32 -2.12 -44.02
N GLY A 14 -14.51 -2.51 -44.50
CA GLY A 14 -15.78 -2.02 -43.99
C GLY A 14 -16.18 -2.60 -42.64
N GLY A 15 -15.79 -3.86 -42.36
CA GLY A 15 -16.03 -4.53 -41.07
C GLY A 15 -15.10 -4.07 -39.95
N GLU A 16 -13.85 -3.80 -40.26
CA GLU A 16 -12.86 -3.29 -39.29
C GLU A 16 -13.17 -1.84 -38.87
N ASN A 17 -13.55 -0.97 -39.79
CA ASN A 17 -13.87 0.41 -39.47
C ASN A 17 -15.18 0.59 -38.69
N ALA A 18 -16.18 -0.28 -38.85
CA ALA A 18 -17.43 -0.20 -38.09
C ALA A 18 -17.30 -0.75 -36.66
N LEU A 19 -16.42 -1.73 -36.43
CA LEU A 19 -16.15 -2.28 -35.10
C LEU A 19 -15.16 -1.40 -34.30
N THR A 20 -14.25 -0.70 -34.96
CA THR A 20 -13.31 0.22 -34.32
C THR A 20 -13.97 1.53 -33.91
N THR A 21 -14.90 2.09 -34.69
CA THR A 21 -15.52 3.40 -34.39
C THR A 21 -16.49 3.39 -33.20
N THR A 22 -17.17 2.29 -32.92
CA THR A 22 -18.05 2.20 -31.74
C THR A 22 -17.32 1.79 -30.45
N ARG A 23 -16.14 1.15 -30.55
CA ARG A 23 -15.32 0.78 -29.36
C ARG A 23 -14.32 1.87 -28.94
N SER A 24 -13.82 2.67 -29.86
CA SER A 24 -12.82 3.72 -29.56
C SER A 24 -13.39 4.96 -28.89
N ALA A 25 -14.67 5.28 -29.09
CA ALA A 25 -15.28 6.48 -28.53
C ALA A 25 -15.34 6.50 -26.98
N GLY A 26 -15.43 5.33 -26.32
CA GLY A 26 -15.44 5.26 -24.85
C GLY A 26 -14.05 5.28 -24.22
N VAL A 27 -13.02 4.80 -24.92
CA VAL A 27 -11.64 4.74 -24.40
C VAL A 27 -10.86 5.99 -24.78
N GLY A 28 -11.08 6.55 -25.97
CA GLY A 28 -10.48 7.82 -26.40
C GLY A 28 -10.89 9.00 -25.51
N SER A 29 -12.18 9.07 -25.13
CA SER A 29 -12.66 10.11 -24.20
C SER A 29 -12.06 9.98 -22.79
N LEU A 30 -11.79 8.77 -22.32
CA LEU A 30 -11.16 8.54 -21.03
C LEU A 30 -9.67 8.94 -21.06
N LEU A 31 -8.97 8.78 -22.18
CA LEU A 31 -7.57 9.17 -22.31
C LEU A 31 -7.41 10.70 -22.40
N GLU A 32 -8.30 11.40 -23.09
CA GLU A 32 -8.31 12.87 -23.18
C GLU A 32 -8.69 13.53 -21.83
N GLU A 33 -9.62 12.95 -21.05
CA GLU A 33 -10.00 13.46 -19.73
C GLU A 33 -8.91 13.24 -18.67
N HIS A 34 -8.10 12.17 -18.78
CA HIS A 34 -6.98 11.90 -17.87
C HIS A 34 -5.75 12.82 -18.04
N ASP A 35 -5.65 13.55 -19.14
CA ASP A 35 -4.52 14.47 -19.39
C ASP A 35 -4.63 15.79 -18.60
N GLN A 36 -5.70 16.00 -17.83
CA GLN A 36 -5.91 17.19 -17.00
C GLN A 36 -5.12 17.19 -15.69
N LEU A 37 -4.56 16.05 -15.26
CA LEU A 37 -3.69 16.00 -14.08
C LEU A 37 -2.28 16.53 -14.40
N SER A 38 -1.78 17.41 -13.54
CA SER A 38 -0.45 18.01 -13.69
C SER A 38 0.67 16.95 -13.58
N ARG A 39 1.61 16.95 -14.55
CA ARG A 39 2.82 16.10 -14.57
C ARG A 39 3.96 16.69 -13.73
N GLY A 40 3.69 17.13 -12.50
CA GLY A 40 4.67 17.79 -11.64
C GLY A 40 5.70 16.87 -10.97
N LEU A 41 5.51 15.52 -11.00
CA LEU A 41 6.38 14.57 -10.30
C LEU A 41 7.61 14.19 -11.15
N LYS A 42 8.82 14.49 -10.63
CA LYS A 42 10.07 14.02 -11.21
C LYS A 42 10.32 12.54 -10.89
N SER A 43 11.11 11.83 -11.71
CA SER A 43 11.43 10.41 -11.50
C SER A 43 11.92 10.11 -10.07
N ARG A 44 12.74 10.99 -9.47
CA ARG A 44 13.18 10.88 -8.06
C ARG A 44 12.03 10.85 -7.07
N HIS A 45 10.98 11.67 -7.28
CA HIS A 45 9.82 11.73 -6.40
C HIS A 45 9.06 10.40 -6.40
N ILE A 46 8.83 9.82 -7.58
CA ILE A 46 8.12 8.55 -7.75
C ILE A 46 8.88 7.39 -7.09
N GLN A 47 10.21 7.35 -7.25
CA GLN A 47 11.04 6.31 -6.65
C GLN A 47 11.04 6.39 -5.13
N PHE A 48 11.13 7.60 -4.57
CA PHE A 48 11.09 7.79 -3.11
C PHE A 48 9.69 7.62 -2.54
N MET A 49 8.63 7.95 -3.27
CA MET A 49 7.26 7.62 -2.89
C MET A 49 7.05 6.10 -2.80
N ALA A 50 7.53 5.35 -3.80
CA ALA A 50 7.44 3.88 -3.80
C ALA A 50 8.26 3.24 -2.67
N LEU A 51 9.37 3.86 -2.26
CA LEU A 51 10.18 3.43 -1.12
C LEU A 51 9.57 3.87 0.21
N GLY A 52 9.23 5.16 0.32
CA GLY A 52 8.73 5.77 1.54
C GLY A 52 7.30 5.35 1.89
N GLY A 53 6.47 5.08 0.88
CA GLY A 53 5.11 4.59 1.09
C GLY A 53 5.04 3.19 1.71
N ALA A 54 6.07 2.36 1.47
CA ALA A 54 6.17 1.04 2.10
C ALA A 54 6.58 1.13 3.58
N ILE A 55 7.41 2.13 3.98
CA ILE A 55 7.90 2.29 5.34
C ILE A 55 7.01 3.29 6.08
N GLY A 56 6.12 2.79 6.92
CA GLY A 56 5.15 3.57 7.70
C GLY A 56 5.06 3.11 9.15
N THR A 57 4.00 3.55 9.84
CA THR A 57 3.72 3.19 11.23
C THR A 57 3.50 1.70 11.44
N GLY A 58 3.12 0.96 10.40
CA GLY A 58 2.99 -0.51 10.47
C GLY A 58 4.26 -1.21 10.91
N LEU A 59 5.43 -0.74 10.46
CA LEU A 59 6.72 -1.28 10.88
C LEU A 59 7.21 -0.66 12.21
N PHE A 60 7.08 0.64 12.38
CA PHE A 60 7.63 1.35 13.53
C PHE A 60 6.78 1.23 14.80
N VAL A 61 5.47 1.09 14.67
CA VAL A 61 4.51 1.05 15.79
C VAL A 61 3.73 -0.25 15.80
N GLY A 62 3.12 -0.65 14.69
CA GLY A 62 2.31 -1.85 14.56
C GLY A 62 3.05 -3.14 14.91
N SER A 63 4.35 -3.21 14.61
CA SER A 63 5.20 -4.36 14.99
C SER A 63 5.27 -4.56 16.50
N GLY A 64 5.24 -3.48 17.29
CA GLY A 64 5.20 -3.54 18.74
C GLY A 64 3.90 -4.16 19.28
N ALA A 65 2.76 -3.78 18.69
CA ALA A 65 1.47 -4.37 19.04
C ALA A 65 1.39 -5.86 18.73
N ILE A 66 1.99 -6.30 17.62
CA ILE A 66 2.07 -7.73 17.29
C ILE A 66 3.00 -8.46 18.26
N LEU A 67 4.19 -7.90 18.54
CA LEU A 67 5.14 -8.47 19.51
C LEU A 67 4.51 -8.67 20.88
N ALA A 68 3.80 -7.66 21.39
CA ALA A 68 3.12 -7.74 22.68
C ALA A 68 2.10 -8.87 22.75
N LEU A 69 1.38 -9.10 21.65
CA LEU A 69 0.26 -10.03 21.59
C LEU A 69 0.69 -11.49 21.42
N VAL A 70 1.66 -11.76 20.56
CA VAL A 70 1.97 -13.12 20.08
C VAL A 70 3.43 -13.56 20.29
N GLY A 71 4.32 -12.66 20.65
CA GLY A 71 5.75 -12.94 20.86
C GLY A 71 6.61 -12.78 19.61
N PRO A 72 7.95 -12.94 19.76
CA PRO A 72 8.91 -12.59 18.71
C PRO A 72 8.90 -13.55 17.50
N ALA A 73 8.72 -14.86 17.69
CA ALA A 73 8.76 -15.80 16.59
C ALA A 73 7.54 -15.68 15.65
N PRO A 74 6.29 -15.61 16.14
CA PRO A 74 5.14 -15.34 15.29
C PRO A 74 5.23 -13.97 14.58
N LEU A 75 5.76 -12.93 15.25
CA LEU A 75 6.01 -11.64 14.63
C LEU A 75 6.89 -11.82 13.39
N TRP A 76 8.07 -12.39 13.54
CA TRP A 76 9.01 -12.57 12.44
C TRP A 76 8.46 -13.45 11.31
N LEU A 77 7.90 -14.62 11.66
CA LEU A 77 7.30 -15.54 10.68
C LEU A 77 6.11 -14.90 9.94
N GLY A 78 5.28 -14.13 10.64
CA GLY A 78 4.16 -13.41 10.06
C GLY A 78 4.61 -12.38 9.03
N TYR A 79 5.65 -11.60 9.34
CA TYR A 79 6.23 -10.63 8.40
C TYR A 79 6.87 -11.32 7.19
N LEU A 80 7.63 -12.41 7.38
CA LEU A 80 8.21 -13.17 6.26
C LEU A 80 7.14 -13.75 5.34
N SER A 81 6.10 -14.35 5.89
CA SER A 81 5.00 -14.93 5.12
C SER A 81 4.24 -13.86 4.35
N MET A 82 3.98 -12.71 4.98
CA MET A 82 3.33 -11.58 4.33
C MET A 82 4.21 -10.99 3.22
N MET A 83 5.52 -10.88 3.43
CA MET A 83 6.47 -10.44 2.42
C MET A 83 6.43 -11.31 1.16
N LEU A 84 6.35 -12.64 1.31
CA LEU A 84 6.23 -13.56 0.18
C LEU A 84 4.91 -13.36 -0.58
N LEU A 85 3.78 -13.19 0.14
CA LEU A 85 2.49 -12.90 -0.49
C LEU A 85 2.53 -11.60 -1.28
N VAL A 86 3.04 -10.55 -0.68
CA VAL A 86 3.15 -9.22 -1.31
C VAL A 86 4.06 -9.25 -2.53
N TRP A 87 5.13 -10.04 -2.49
CA TRP A 87 6.00 -10.23 -3.63
C TRP A 87 5.28 -10.87 -4.84
N VAL A 88 4.40 -11.85 -4.60
CA VAL A 88 3.57 -12.44 -5.67
C VAL A 88 2.65 -11.36 -6.25
N VAL A 89 1.88 -10.66 -5.43
CA VAL A 89 0.97 -9.58 -5.88
C VAL A 89 1.71 -8.49 -6.65
N MET A 90 2.93 -8.14 -6.20
CA MET A 90 3.77 -7.16 -6.86
C MET A 90 4.21 -7.59 -8.26
N ASN A 91 4.59 -8.87 -8.44
CA ASN A 91 4.97 -9.37 -9.76
C ASN A 91 3.79 -9.38 -10.72
N ASP A 92 2.62 -9.82 -10.25
CA ASP A 92 1.41 -9.88 -11.06
C ASP A 92 0.96 -8.48 -11.51
N LEU A 93 0.96 -7.54 -10.57
CA LEU A 93 0.62 -6.15 -10.85
C LEU A 93 1.68 -5.47 -11.73
N GLY A 94 2.95 -5.76 -11.47
CA GLY A 94 4.09 -5.28 -12.26
C GLY A 94 4.02 -5.74 -13.70
N GLU A 95 3.60 -6.99 -13.96
CA GLU A 95 3.42 -7.50 -15.32
C GLU A 95 2.28 -6.80 -16.06
N MET A 96 1.09 -6.68 -15.43
CA MET A 96 -0.04 -5.96 -16.02
C MET A 96 0.30 -4.49 -16.31
N SER A 97 0.97 -3.81 -15.37
CA SER A 97 1.35 -2.41 -15.51
C SER A 97 2.49 -2.19 -16.51
N THR A 98 3.36 -3.18 -16.71
CA THR A 98 4.40 -3.15 -17.75
C THR A 98 3.79 -3.31 -19.14
N TYR A 99 2.78 -4.17 -19.27
CA TYR A 99 2.09 -4.38 -20.53
C TYR A 99 1.28 -3.16 -20.97
N LEU A 100 0.56 -2.54 -20.02
CA LEU A 100 -0.30 -1.36 -20.24
C LEU A 100 0.04 -0.25 -19.23
N PRO A 101 1.13 0.49 -19.43
CA PRO A 101 1.54 1.56 -18.52
C PRO A 101 0.82 2.88 -18.87
N LEU A 102 -0.51 2.89 -18.80
CA LEU A 102 -1.33 4.05 -19.12
C LEU A 102 -1.40 5.02 -17.91
N LYS A 103 -1.47 6.33 -18.17
CA LYS A 103 -1.56 7.38 -17.15
C LYS A 103 -2.87 7.33 -16.37
N GLY A 104 -2.79 7.61 -15.07
CA GLY A 104 -3.96 7.67 -14.20
C GLY A 104 -4.67 6.32 -14.00
N ILE A 105 -4.07 5.21 -14.44
CA ILE A 105 -4.65 3.89 -14.33
C ILE A 105 -4.34 3.29 -12.97
N SER A 106 -5.39 2.86 -12.32
CA SER A 106 -5.38 2.10 -11.08
C SER A 106 -5.89 0.67 -11.33
N ILE A 107 -5.78 -0.18 -10.33
CA ILE A 107 -6.28 -1.56 -10.38
C ILE A 107 -7.73 -1.66 -10.89
N PRO A 108 -8.70 -0.81 -10.49
CA PRO A 108 -10.06 -0.85 -11.03
C PRO A 108 -10.16 -0.81 -12.56
N TYR A 109 -9.24 -0.13 -13.24
CA TYR A 109 -9.21 -0.14 -14.70
C TYR A 109 -8.88 -1.53 -15.26
N PHE A 110 -7.85 -2.20 -14.72
CA PHE A 110 -7.51 -3.56 -15.12
C PHE A 110 -8.66 -4.54 -14.84
N VAL A 111 -9.33 -4.37 -13.69
CA VAL A 111 -10.51 -5.17 -13.33
C VAL A 111 -11.64 -4.96 -14.33
N ASN A 112 -11.95 -3.72 -14.69
CA ASN A 112 -12.97 -3.40 -15.69
C ASN A 112 -12.63 -3.99 -17.06
N ARG A 113 -11.35 -3.95 -17.44
CA ARG A 113 -10.89 -4.43 -18.75
C ARG A 113 -10.89 -5.96 -18.85
N PHE A 114 -10.34 -6.65 -17.84
CA PHE A 114 -10.07 -8.09 -17.92
C PHE A 114 -11.11 -8.97 -17.21
N VAL A 115 -11.91 -8.43 -16.29
CA VAL A 115 -12.91 -9.19 -15.55
C VAL A 115 -14.32 -8.70 -15.85
N GLU A 116 -14.79 -7.65 -15.16
CA GLU A 116 -16.12 -7.09 -15.37
C GLU A 116 -16.31 -5.71 -14.70
N PRO A 117 -17.32 -4.91 -15.14
CA PRO A 117 -17.57 -3.57 -14.59
C PRO A 117 -18.02 -3.55 -13.13
N SER A 118 -18.84 -4.52 -12.66
CA SER A 118 -19.36 -4.52 -11.28
C SER A 118 -18.26 -4.78 -10.26
N LEU A 119 -17.34 -5.71 -10.58
CA LEU A 119 -16.18 -5.97 -9.73
C LEU A 119 -15.24 -4.75 -9.72
N ALA A 120 -15.07 -4.08 -10.86
CA ALA A 120 -14.28 -2.86 -10.97
C ALA A 120 -14.86 -1.72 -10.10
N PHE A 121 -16.18 -1.56 -10.10
CA PHE A 121 -16.88 -0.60 -9.26
C PHE A 121 -16.62 -0.88 -7.77
N ALA A 122 -16.86 -2.13 -7.32
CA ALA A 122 -16.64 -2.52 -5.94
C ALA A 122 -15.17 -2.40 -5.52
N ALA A 123 -14.24 -2.80 -6.39
CA ALA A 123 -12.80 -2.65 -6.16
C ALA A 123 -12.38 -1.18 -6.05
N GLY A 124 -12.90 -0.30 -6.91
CA GLY A 124 -12.60 1.13 -6.90
C GLY A 124 -13.01 1.79 -5.58
N TRP A 125 -14.22 1.55 -5.12
CA TRP A 125 -14.71 2.07 -3.84
C TRP A 125 -13.98 1.45 -2.65
N ASN A 126 -13.64 0.15 -2.70
CA ASN A 126 -12.84 -0.50 -1.66
C ASN A 126 -11.43 0.09 -1.57
N TYR A 127 -10.78 0.39 -2.71
CA TYR A 127 -9.48 1.07 -2.75
C TYR A 127 -9.55 2.47 -2.15
N TRP A 128 -10.53 3.28 -2.58
CA TRP A 128 -10.70 4.61 -2.02
C TRP A 128 -10.93 4.57 -0.51
N TYR A 129 -11.80 3.69 -0.06
CA TYR A 129 -12.09 3.49 1.36
C TYR A 129 -10.84 3.10 2.16
N ALA A 130 -10.04 2.16 1.65
CA ALA A 130 -8.80 1.74 2.28
C ALA A 130 -7.84 2.92 2.50
N TYR A 131 -7.60 3.72 1.46
CA TYR A 131 -6.73 4.90 1.56
C TYR A 131 -7.31 5.98 2.49
N ALA A 132 -8.61 6.20 2.46
CA ALA A 132 -9.26 7.19 3.32
C ALA A 132 -9.16 6.83 4.81
N ILE A 133 -9.33 5.55 5.17
CA ILE A 133 -9.15 5.04 6.55
C ILE A 133 -7.69 5.09 6.97
N LEU A 134 -6.75 4.85 6.06
CA LEU A 134 -5.31 4.97 6.35
C LEU A 134 -4.92 6.40 6.74
N VAL A 135 -5.55 7.44 6.19
CA VAL A 135 -5.34 8.82 6.65
C VAL A 135 -5.69 8.97 8.13
N ALA A 136 -6.83 8.40 8.56
CA ALA A 136 -7.24 8.41 9.97
C ALA A 136 -6.30 7.58 10.85
N ALA A 137 -5.83 6.41 10.36
CA ALA A 137 -4.89 5.56 11.08
C ALA A 137 -3.56 6.26 11.35
N GLU A 138 -2.99 6.93 10.33
CA GLU A 138 -1.71 7.63 10.47
C GLU A 138 -1.85 8.90 11.35
N ALA A 139 -2.97 9.61 11.27
CA ALA A 139 -3.23 10.73 12.17
C ALA A 139 -3.37 10.27 13.64
N THR A 140 -4.02 9.12 13.86
CA THR A 140 -4.10 8.50 15.19
C THR A 140 -2.72 8.04 15.68
N ALA A 141 -1.93 7.39 14.84
CA ALA A 141 -0.57 6.98 15.18
C ALA A 141 0.33 8.18 15.50
N GLY A 142 0.22 9.26 14.72
CA GLY A 142 0.94 10.51 14.98
C GLY A 142 0.57 11.11 16.35
N ALA A 143 -0.69 11.08 16.73
CA ALA A 143 -1.13 11.54 18.05
C ALA A 143 -0.55 10.68 19.18
N ILE A 144 -0.58 9.34 19.04
CA ILE A 144 0.03 8.40 20.01
C ILE A 144 1.54 8.67 20.16
N LEU A 145 2.25 8.96 19.06
CA LEU A 145 3.68 9.27 19.10
C LEU A 145 3.97 10.61 19.81
N LEU A 146 3.05 11.58 19.73
CA LEU A 146 3.17 12.86 20.43
C LEU A 146 2.87 12.73 21.94
N ASP A 147 1.99 11.83 22.33
CA ASP A 147 1.71 11.51 23.75
C ASP A 147 2.95 10.98 24.48
N TYR A 148 3.95 10.48 23.76
CA TYR A 148 5.26 10.11 24.32
C TYR A 148 5.94 11.23 25.13
N TRP A 149 5.74 12.49 24.76
CA TRP A 149 6.31 13.64 25.48
C TRP A 149 5.41 14.15 26.59
N GLN A 150 4.29 13.48 26.91
CA GLN A 150 3.33 13.86 27.96
C GLN A 150 2.95 15.35 27.90
N SER A 151 2.66 15.83 26.68
CA SER A 151 2.30 17.22 26.44
C SER A 151 0.99 17.59 27.15
N PRO A 152 0.89 18.78 27.78
CA PRO A 152 -0.36 19.27 28.38
C PRO A 152 -1.42 19.63 27.31
N VAL A 153 -1.05 19.59 26.02
CA VAL A 153 -1.94 19.93 24.90
C VAL A 153 -2.89 18.75 24.64
N PRO A 154 -4.21 18.98 24.55
CA PRO A 154 -5.17 17.91 24.25
C PRO A 154 -4.86 17.20 22.92
N THR A 155 -5.02 15.88 22.89
CA THR A 155 -4.79 15.02 21.71
C THR A 155 -5.54 15.51 20.46
N ALA A 156 -6.75 16.08 20.64
CA ALA A 156 -7.53 16.67 19.56
C ALA A 156 -6.78 17.78 18.79
N VAL A 157 -5.99 18.59 19.50
CA VAL A 157 -5.20 19.68 18.88
C VAL A 157 -4.12 19.10 17.97
N TRP A 158 -3.44 18.05 18.44
CA TRP A 158 -2.42 17.37 17.65
C TRP A 158 -2.99 16.72 16.39
N ILE A 159 -4.14 16.04 16.52
CA ILE A 159 -4.87 15.47 15.38
C ILE A 159 -5.25 16.59 14.40
N THR A 160 -5.74 17.73 14.89
CA THR A 160 -6.09 18.88 14.04
C THR A 160 -4.87 19.38 13.27
N ILE A 161 -3.73 19.57 13.92
CA ILE A 161 -2.50 20.04 13.27
C ILE A 161 -2.07 19.07 12.17
N ILE A 162 -2.03 17.75 12.47
CA ILE A 162 -1.65 16.73 11.50
C ILE A 162 -2.59 16.76 10.29
N LEU A 163 -3.90 16.76 10.50
CA LEU A 163 -4.89 16.75 9.44
C LEU A 163 -4.87 18.04 8.61
N VAL A 164 -4.76 19.21 9.23
CA VAL A 164 -4.75 20.51 8.53
C VAL A 164 -3.49 20.64 7.67
N VAL A 165 -2.32 20.30 8.18
CA VAL A 165 -1.09 20.39 7.39
C VAL A 165 -1.09 19.38 6.24
N THR A 166 -1.59 18.15 6.47
CA THR A 166 -1.76 17.16 5.42
C THR A 166 -2.72 17.66 4.32
N LEU A 167 -3.82 18.31 4.70
CA LEU A 167 -4.76 18.93 3.77
C LEU A 167 -4.09 20.03 2.92
N ILE A 168 -3.38 20.96 3.59
CA ILE A 168 -2.68 22.07 2.95
C ILE A 168 -1.66 21.56 1.91
N LEU A 169 -0.82 20.59 2.28
CA LEU A 169 0.17 19.99 1.39
C LEU A 169 -0.46 19.35 0.15
N ASN A 170 -1.67 18.79 0.27
CA ASN A 170 -2.37 18.14 -0.85
C ASN A 170 -3.16 19.10 -1.74
N ILE A 171 -3.45 20.33 -1.27
CA ILE A 171 -4.22 21.33 -2.05
C ILE A 171 -3.31 22.31 -2.79
N ILE A 172 -2.14 22.68 -2.25
CA ILE A 172 -1.33 23.77 -2.79
C ILE A 172 -0.81 23.44 -4.18
N ALA A 173 0.05 22.40 -4.32
CA ALA A 173 0.60 21.99 -5.60
C ALA A 173 1.22 20.59 -5.53
N VAL A 174 1.12 19.84 -6.64
CA VAL A 174 1.69 18.47 -6.75
C VAL A 174 3.21 18.49 -6.62
N GLU A 175 3.87 19.53 -7.09
CA GLU A 175 5.33 19.68 -6.99
C GLU A 175 5.79 19.84 -5.54
N VAL A 176 5.09 20.64 -4.74
CA VAL A 176 5.39 20.83 -3.30
C VAL A 176 5.18 19.52 -2.55
N PHE A 177 4.10 18.78 -2.87
CA PHE A 177 3.88 17.45 -2.34
C PHE A 177 5.07 16.51 -2.66
N GLY A 178 5.51 16.47 -3.92
CA GLY A 178 6.61 15.61 -4.36
C GLY A 178 7.95 15.91 -3.66
N GLU A 179 8.30 17.18 -3.48
CA GLU A 179 9.52 17.57 -2.75
C GLU A 179 9.41 17.26 -1.25
N ALA A 180 8.27 17.50 -0.62
CA ALA A 180 8.05 17.16 0.79
C ALA A 180 8.20 15.66 1.01
N GLU A 181 7.57 14.83 0.16
CA GLU A 181 7.64 13.39 0.25
C GLU A 181 9.04 12.84 0.02
N PHE A 182 9.83 13.46 -0.88
CA PHE A 182 11.24 13.12 -1.08
C PHE A 182 12.06 13.28 0.20
N TRP A 183 11.92 14.41 0.91
CA TRP A 183 12.62 14.64 2.17
C TRP A 183 12.17 13.71 3.28
N PHE A 184 10.86 13.51 3.44
CA PHE A 184 10.32 12.59 4.43
C PHE A 184 10.74 11.15 4.18
N ALA A 185 10.70 10.68 2.93
CA ALA A 185 11.14 9.34 2.57
C ALA A 185 12.66 9.16 2.80
N SER A 186 13.46 10.19 2.59
CA SER A 186 14.89 10.16 2.90
C SER A 186 15.13 10.00 4.41
N ILE A 187 14.39 10.74 5.25
CA ILE A 187 14.45 10.60 6.72
C ILE A 187 14.07 9.18 7.13
N LYS A 188 12.98 8.62 6.58
CA LYS A 188 12.54 7.23 6.86
C LYS A 188 13.65 6.22 6.56
N LEU A 189 14.27 6.31 5.39
CA LEU A 189 15.32 5.38 4.96
C LEU A 189 16.55 5.47 5.86
N ILE A 190 17.01 6.66 6.16
CA ILE A 190 18.16 6.86 7.06
C ILE A 190 17.82 6.32 8.44
N THR A 191 16.63 6.60 8.94
CA THR A 191 16.19 6.14 10.27
C THR A 191 16.14 4.61 10.34
N ILE A 192 15.49 3.92 9.38
CA ILE A 192 15.37 2.46 9.46
C ILE A 192 16.74 1.78 9.30
N MET A 193 17.62 2.29 8.43
CA MET A 193 18.98 1.77 8.28
C MET A 193 19.79 1.97 9.57
N GLY A 194 19.70 3.15 10.18
CA GLY A 194 20.34 3.44 11.47
C GLY A 194 19.82 2.54 12.59
N LEU A 195 18.50 2.30 12.63
CA LEU A 195 17.88 1.42 13.63
C LEU A 195 18.26 -0.06 13.43
N VAL A 196 18.38 -0.53 12.20
CA VAL A 196 18.87 -1.90 11.92
C VAL A 196 20.31 -2.04 12.41
N ILE A 197 21.19 -1.09 12.12
CA ILE A 197 22.58 -1.10 12.60
C ILE A 197 22.62 -1.04 14.13
N LEU A 198 21.89 -0.12 14.74
CA LEU A 198 21.79 0.01 16.19
C LEU A 198 21.29 -1.29 16.83
N GLY A 199 20.25 -1.90 16.26
CA GLY A 199 19.70 -3.16 16.75
C GLY A 199 20.73 -4.29 16.74
N ILE A 200 21.52 -4.42 15.66
CA ILE A 200 22.63 -5.39 15.59
C ILE A 200 23.68 -5.10 16.67
N VAL A 201 24.03 -3.83 16.86
CA VAL A 201 24.99 -3.41 17.90
C VAL A 201 24.49 -3.78 19.29
N LEU A 202 23.20 -3.55 19.60
CA LEU A 202 22.59 -3.93 20.88
C LEU A 202 22.50 -5.45 21.06
N MET A 203 22.20 -6.19 20.00
CA MET A 203 22.23 -7.66 20.05
C MET A 203 23.61 -8.22 20.40
N CYS A 204 24.67 -7.56 19.92
CA CYS A 204 26.07 -7.94 20.17
C CYS A 204 26.66 -7.38 21.49
N GLY A 205 25.88 -6.64 22.29
CA GLY A 205 26.37 -6.07 23.56
C GLY A 205 27.11 -4.73 23.42
N GLY A 206 26.96 -4.02 22.29
CA GLY A 206 27.57 -2.71 22.08
C GLY A 206 26.84 -1.55 22.75
N GLY A 207 25.82 -1.79 23.58
CA GLY A 207 25.12 -0.77 24.34
C GLY A 207 25.88 -0.36 25.61
N PRO A 208 25.48 0.75 26.29
CA PRO A 208 26.10 1.21 27.54
C PRO A 208 26.11 0.18 28.67
N SER A 209 25.16 -0.75 28.67
CA SER A 209 25.10 -1.88 29.63
C SER A 209 26.08 -3.01 29.34
N HIS A 210 26.73 -3.01 28.16
CA HIS A 210 27.60 -4.10 27.66
C HIS A 210 26.94 -5.49 27.69
N GLU A 211 25.61 -5.58 27.82
CA GLU A 211 24.88 -6.83 27.84
C GLU A 211 24.55 -7.25 26.40
N ALA A 212 25.02 -8.43 25.96
CA ALA A 212 24.65 -9.01 24.68
C ALA A 212 23.24 -9.60 24.76
N LEU A 213 22.26 -8.94 24.10
CA LEU A 213 20.88 -9.37 24.13
C LEU A 213 20.67 -10.66 23.31
N GLY A 214 21.27 -10.75 22.12
CA GLY A 214 21.15 -11.90 21.23
C GLY A 214 19.71 -12.36 21.08
N PHE A 215 19.44 -13.64 21.32
CA PHE A 215 18.10 -14.25 21.33
C PHE A 215 17.54 -14.46 22.75
N LYS A 216 17.98 -13.68 23.75
CA LYS A 216 17.59 -13.81 25.16
C LYS A 216 16.06 -13.93 25.34
N TYR A 217 15.26 -13.13 24.63
CA TYR A 217 13.80 -13.10 24.74
C TYR A 217 13.09 -14.22 23.97
N TRP A 218 13.84 -15.09 23.28
CA TRP A 218 13.31 -16.24 22.55
C TRP A 218 13.34 -17.54 23.36
N TYR A 219 14.12 -17.61 24.45
CA TYR A 219 14.23 -18.80 25.26
C TYR A 219 13.01 -19.01 26.17
N PRO A 220 12.64 -20.27 26.46
CA PRO A 220 11.58 -20.60 27.40
C PRO A 220 11.83 -19.98 28.78
N GLY A 221 10.82 -19.26 29.31
CA GLY A 221 10.88 -18.64 30.63
C GLY A 221 11.16 -17.14 30.67
N ALA A 222 11.61 -16.51 29.55
CA ALA A 222 11.88 -15.07 29.54
C ALA A 222 11.55 -14.40 28.20
N PRO A 223 10.44 -13.92 27.98
CA PRO A 223 9.03 -14.33 27.94
C PRO A 223 8.71 -15.44 26.94
N GLY A 224 9.71 -15.98 26.21
CA GLY A 224 9.61 -17.08 25.26
C GLY A 224 9.32 -16.65 23.81
N ALA A 225 9.69 -17.54 22.88
CA ALA A 225 9.56 -17.29 21.44
C ALA A 225 8.10 -17.13 20.98
N PHE A 226 7.17 -17.88 21.58
CA PHE A 226 5.75 -17.88 21.27
C PHE A 226 4.93 -17.54 22.51
N LYS A 227 4.01 -16.58 22.37
CA LYS A 227 2.87 -16.44 23.28
C LYS A 227 1.69 -17.21 22.69
N GLU A 228 1.00 -17.97 23.51
CA GLU A 228 -0.24 -18.66 23.11
C GLU A 228 -1.37 -17.63 23.04
N TYR A 229 -2.16 -17.65 21.95
CA TYR A 229 -3.21 -16.68 21.71
C TYR A 229 -4.58 -17.34 21.70
N MET A 230 -5.53 -16.78 22.41
CA MET A 230 -6.93 -17.25 22.58
C MET A 230 -7.11 -18.64 23.18
N THR A 231 -6.16 -19.55 23.02
CA THR A 231 -6.20 -20.92 23.56
C THR A 231 -4.78 -21.41 23.83
N THR A 232 -4.65 -22.49 24.60
CA THR A 232 -3.36 -23.06 25.00
C THR A 232 -2.86 -24.13 24.01
N GLY A 233 -1.57 -24.45 24.11
CA GLY A 233 -0.93 -25.51 23.33
C GLY A 233 -0.68 -25.14 21.86
N ASN A 234 -0.56 -26.17 21.02
CA ASN A 234 -0.20 -25.99 19.61
C ASN A 234 -1.24 -25.17 18.81
N THR A 235 -2.52 -25.28 19.15
CA THR A 235 -3.57 -24.46 18.55
C THR A 235 -3.38 -22.97 18.89
N GLY A 236 -3.02 -22.66 20.16
CA GLY A 236 -2.74 -21.29 20.56
C GLY A 236 -1.51 -20.71 19.86
N ARG A 237 -0.46 -21.51 19.65
CA ARG A 237 0.74 -21.12 18.88
C ARG A 237 0.41 -20.89 17.40
N PHE A 238 -0.42 -21.74 16.80
CA PHE A 238 -0.89 -21.54 15.43
C PHE A 238 -1.72 -20.25 15.30
N LEU A 239 -2.65 -20.01 16.24
CA LEU A 239 -3.45 -18.78 16.24
C LEU A 239 -2.58 -17.52 16.45
N ALA A 240 -1.52 -17.62 17.24
CA ALA A 240 -0.54 -16.55 17.42
C ALA A 240 0.16 -16.22 16.08
N TYR A 241 0.64 -17.24 15.36
CA TYR A 241 1.23 -17.06 14.03
C TYR A 241 0.21 -16.47 13.03
N TRP A 242 -1.00 -17.02 12.99
CA TRP A 242 -2.04 -16.55 12.07
C TRP A 242 -2.44 -15.10 12.33
N THR A 243 -2.54 -14.73 13.60
CA THR A 243 -2.81 -13.34 14.01
C THR A 243 -1.67 -12.42 13.62
N ALA A 244 -0.42 -12.83 13.80
CA ALA A 244 0.74 -12.08 13.34
C ALA A 244 0.74 -11.91 11.83
N PHE A 245 0.46 -12.95 11.06
CA PHE A 245 0.37 -12.92 9.61
C PHE A 245 -0.69 -11.90 9.13
N VAL A 246 -1.91 -11.97 9.67
CA VAL A 246 -2.99 -11.04 9.29
C VAL A 246 -2.65 -9.60 9.68
N ARG A 247 -2.18 -9.36 10.91
CA ARG A 247 -1.85 -8.00 11.37
C ARG A 247 -0.62 -7.41 10.69
N ALA A 248 0.35 -8.23 10.30
CA ALA A 248 1.49 -7.79 9.51
C ALA A 248 1.05 -7.18 8.16
N GLY A 249 -0.09 -7.62 7.61
CA GLY A 249 -0.67 -7.05 6.39
C GLY A 249 -0.78 -5.55 6.40
N PHE A 250 -1.12 -4.93 7.55
CA PHE A 250 -1.19 -3.47 7.69
C PHE A 250 0.10 -2.76 7.23
N ALA A 251 1.26 -3.32 7.52
CA ALA A 251 2.54 -2.74 7.13
C ALA A 251 2.85 -2.84 5.63
N PHE A 252 2.14 -3.69 4.90
CA PHE A 252 2.40 -3.97 3.49
C PHE A 252 1.31 -3.51 2.54
N ILE A 253 0.09 -3.25 3.05
CA ILE A 253 -1.01 -2.75 2.21
C ILE A 253 -0.59 -1.45 1.52
N THR A 254 -1.07 -1.26 0.29
CA THR A 254 -0.75 -0.15 -0.60
C THR A 254 0.66 -0.13 -1.20
N SER A 255 1.60 -0.97 -0.72
CA SER A 255 2.97 -1.00 -1.24
C SER A 255 3.07 -1.50 -2.70
N PRO A 256 2.42 -2.61 -3.11
CA PRO A 256 2.42 -3.06 -4.50
C PRO A 256 1.74 -2.07 -5.44
N GLU A 257 0.66 -1.46 -4.99
CA GLU A 257 -0.20 -0.59 -5.77
C GLU A 257 0.49 0.72 -6.17
N LEU A 258 1.40 1.22 -5.35
CA LEU A 258 2.16 2.44 -5.65
C LEU A 258 2.98 2.31 -6.94
N ILE A 259 3.50 1.11 -7.25
CA ILE A 259 4.22 0.88 -8.51
C ILE A 259 3.27 0.93 -9.70
N ALA A 260 2.07 0.40 -9.57
CA ALA A 260 1.06 0.46 -10.63
C ALA A 260 0.58 1.90 -10.87
N LEU A 261 0.34 2.66 -9.80
CA LEU A 261 -0.03 4.08 -9.89
C LEU A 261 1.09 4.92 -10.52
N ALA A 262 2.35 4.63 -10.18
CA ALA A 262 3.52 5.31 -10.72
C ALA A 262 3.84 4.89 -12.16
N ALA A 263 3.31 3.78 -12.65
CA ALA A 263 3.65 3.24 -13.97
C ALA A 263 3.37 4.23 -15.11
N GLY A 264 2.23 4.91 -15.07
CA GLY A 264 1.82 5.89 -16.08
C GLY A 264 2.59 7.22 -16.03
N GLU A 265 3.30 7.51 -14.94
CA GLU A 265 4.11 8.72 -14.74
C GLU A 265 5.61 8.43 -14.82
N THR A 266 6.00 7.15 -15.01
CA THR A 266 7.38 6.67 -15.07
C THR A 266 7.96 6.85 -16.46
N VAL A 267 9.19 7.35 -16.54
CA VAL A 267 9.98 7.36 -17.79
C VAL A 267 10.36 5.90 -18.12
N ALA A 268 10.20 5.49 -19.40
CA ALA A 268 10.44 4.12 -19.88
C ALA A 268 9.81 3.04 -19.00
N PRO A 269 8.48 2.99 -18.84
CA PRO A 269 7.80 2.14 -17.87
C PRO A 269 8.09 0.65 -18.11
N ARG A 270 8.11 0.17 -19.33
CA ARG A 270 8.40 -1.23 -19.69
C ARG A 270 9.78 -1.71 -19.24
N ARG A 271 10.74 -0.80 -19.08
CA ARG A 271 12.08 -1.11 -18.57
C ARG A 271 12.21 -0.92 -17.05
N ASN A 272 11.62 0.12 -16.52
CA ASN A 272 11.83 0.52 -15.12
C ASN A 272 10.91 -0.22 -14.14
N ILE A 273 9.67 -0.55 -14.52
CA ILE A 273 8.74 -1.30 -13.67
C ILE A 273 9.26 -2.71 -13.33
N PRO A 274 9.72 -3.55 -14.30
CA PRO A 274 10.28 -4.85 -13.98
C PRO A 274 11.51 -4.78 -13.09
N LYS A 275 12.36 -3.75 -13.25
CA LYS A 275 13.53 -3.54 -12.38
C LYS A 275 13.09 -3.19 -10.96
N ALA A 276 12.09 -2.32 -10.80
CA ALA A 276 11.55 -1.95 -9.50
C ALA A 276 10.93 -3.16 -8.80
N ALA A 277 10.11 -3.95 -9.49
CA ALA A 277 9.48 -5.15 -8.95
C ALA A 277 10.50 -6.21 -8.50
N ARG A 278 11.57 -6.46 -9.28
CA ARG A 278 12.64 -7.41 -8.89
C ARG A 278 13.41 -6.96 -7.64
N ARG A 279 13.63 -5.65 -7.47
CA ARG A 279 14.36 -5.10 -6.32
C ARG A 279 13.50 -5.00 -5.07
N PHE A 280 12.19 -4.99 -5.24
CA PHE A 280 11.22 -4.79 -4.17
C PHE A 280 11.34 -5.88 -3.09
N ILE A 281 11.50 -7.16 -3.47
CA ILE A 281 11.64 -8.25 -2.49
C ILE A 281 12.85 -8.07 -1.58
N TRP A 282 13.99 -7.63 -2.10
CA TRP A 282 15.21 -7.39 -1.31
C TRP A 282 15.02 -6.22 -0.34
N ARG A 283 14.30 -5.18 -0.74
CA ARG A 283 13.94 -4.05 0.13
C ARG A 283 13.04 -4.52 1.26
N LEU A 284 12.02 -5.32 0.95
CA LEU A 284 11.16 -5.92 1.97
C LEU A 284 11.94 -6.83 2.92
N ALA A 285 12.86 -7.65 2.41
CA ALA A 285 13.68 -8.53 3.23
C ALA A 285 14.52 -7.76 4.25
N VAL A 286 15.17 -6.67 3.83
CA VAL A 286 15.98 -5.83 4.72
C VAL A 286 15.09 -5.02 5.68
N PHE A 287 14.10 -4.29 5.16
CA PHE A 287 13.33 -3.36 5.99
C PHE A 287 12.32 -4.05 6.90
N TYR A 288 11.74 -5.18 6.48
CA TYR A 288 10.73 -5.89 7.27
C TYR A 288 11.25 -7.19 7.86
N GLY A 289 11.91 -8.02 7.05
CA GLY A 289 12.41 -9.30 7.52
C GLY A 289 13.48 -9.17 8.59
N VAL A 290 14.52 -8.36 8.33
CA VAL A 290 15.60 -8.13 9.31
C VAL A 290 15.11 -7.30 10.49
N SER A 291 14.32 -6.23 10.25
CA SER A 291 13.83 -5.38 11.34
C SER A 291 12.91 -6.12 12.30
N SER A 292 11.99 -6.96 11.82
CA SER A 292 11.09 -7.73 12.70
C SER A 292 11.84 -8.78 13.53
N LEU A 293 12.91 -9.37 12.98
CA LEU A 293 13.80 -10.25 13.74
C LEU A 293 14.51 -9.47 14.86
N ILE A 294 15.14 -8.33 14.50
CA ILE A 294 15.87 -7.48 15.45
C ILE A 294 14.94 -7.00 16.57
N ILE A 295 13.75 -6.50 16.25
CA ILE A 295 12.74 -6.07 17.23
C ILE A 295 12.48 -7.19 18.25
N GLY A 296 12.25 -8.41 17.77
CA GLY A 296 12.04 -9.58 18.64
C GLY A 296 13.24 -9.97 19.51
N CYS A 297 14.46 -9.54 19.14
CA CYS A 297 15.68 -9.81 19.90
C CYS A 297 15.99 -8.70 20.94
N ILE A 298 15.63 -7.44 20.65
CA ILE A 298 16.01 -6.29 21.49
C ILE A 298 14.91 -5.82 22.45
N VAL A 299 13.66 -6.27 22.27
CA VAL A 299 12.53 -5.89 23.12
C VAL A 299 11.81 -7.12 23.65
N PRO A 300 11.61 -7.24 24.99
CA PRO A 300 10.83 -8.33 25.56
C PRO A 300 9.34 -8.14 25.21
N SER A 301 8.67 -9.21 24.80
CA SER A 301 7.26 -9.15 24.38
C SER A 301 6.28 -8.84 25.52
N ASN A 302 6.71 -8.86 26.77
CA ASN A 302 5.94 -8.50 27.96
C ASN A 302 6.25 -7.09 28.50
N ASP A 303 6.97 -6.26 27.74
CA ASP A 303 7.23 -4.87 28.13
C ASP A 303 5.90 -4.09 28.17
N PRO A 304 5.56 -3.46 29.32
CA PRO A 304 4.28 -2.79 29.49
C PRO A 304 4.11 -1.53 28.62
N ARG A 305 5.21 -1.00 28.06
CA ARG A 305 5.20 0.15 27.15
C ARG A 305 4.87 -0.22 25.71
N LEU A 306 4.81 -1.50 25.36
CA LEU A 306 4.40 -1.93 24.02
C LEU A 306 2.93 -1.63 23.79
N LEU A 307 2.61 -1.16 22.59
CA LEU A 307 1.24 -0.82 22.16
C LEU A 307 0.36 -2.08 22.23
N SER A 308 -0.60 -2.09 23.14
CA SER A 308 -1.60 -3.15 23.26
C SER A 308 -2.96 -2.56 23.57
N PRO A 309 -4.06 -3.03 22.95
CA PRO A 309 -5.41 -2.60 23.26
C PRO A 309 -5.80 -2.84 24.72
N ASP A 310 -5.19 -3.82 25.38
CA ASP A 310 -5.47 -4.20 26.76
C ASP A 310 -4.67 -3.38 27.79
N ASN A 311 -3.61 -2.69 27.36
CA ASN A 311 -2.82 -1.84 28.22
C ASN A 311 -3.37 -0.42 28.25
N LYS A 312 -3.75 0.04 29.44
CA LYS A 312 -4.06 1.46 29.70
C LYS A 312 -2.79 2.32 29.80
N ALA A 313 -1.65 1.79 29.38
CA ALA A 313 -0.37 2.48 29.53
C ALA A 313 -0.33 3.73 28.65
N ASP A 314 -0.05 4.84 29.28
CA ASP A 314 0.27 6.10 28.65
C ASP A 314 1.46 5.93 27.71
N ALA A 315 1.36 6.53 26.51
CA ALA A 315 2.45 6.70 25.58
C ALA A 315 3.17 5.41 25.17
N SER A 316 2.49 4.55 24.49
CA SER A 316 3.06 3.37 23.87
C SER A 316 4.09 3.78 22.81
N ALA A 317 5.32 3.63 23.21
CA ALA A 317 6.44 3.91 22.35
C ALA A 317 6.57 2.84 21.26
N SER A 318 7.17 3.22 20.14
CA SER A 318 7.68 2.27 19.16
C SER A 318 8.63 1.27 19.85
N PRO A 319 8.63 -0.02 19.46
CA PRO A 319 9.57 -0.99 20.02
C PRO A 319 11.03 -0.55 19.87
N TRP A 320 11.36 0.21 18.86
CA TRP A 320 12.69 0.80 18.68
C TRP A 320 13.02 1.82 19.76
N VAL A 321 12.07 2.67 20.13
CA VAL A 321 12.24 3.65 21.19
C VAL A 321 12.38 2.97 22.54
N ILE A 322 11.59 1.94 22.80
CA ILE A 322 11.69 1.10 24.01
C ILE A 322 13.08 0.45 24.11
N ALA A 323 13.58 -0.12 23.02
CA ALA A 323 14.90 -0.75 22.99
C ALA A 323 16.02 0.25 23.34
N ILE A 324 15.95 1.46 22.80
CA ILE A 324 16.93 2.54 23.07
C ILE A 324 16.87 2.96 24.54
N GLN A 325 15.67 3.07 25.13
CA GLN A 325 15.49 3.39 26.54
C GLN A 325 16.04 2.25 27.43
N ASN A 326 15.74 0.98 27.10
CA ASN A 326 16.25 -0.18 27.84
C ASN A 326 17.76 -0.29 27.79
N ALA A 327 18.38 0.12 26.68
CA ALA A 327 19.83 0.18 26.54
C ALA A 327 20.49 1.36 27.28
N GLY A 328 19.71 2.28 27.88
CA GLY A 328 20.23 3.45 28.61
C GLY A 328 20.82 4.53 27.71
N ILE A 329 20.47 4.59 26.41
CA ILE A 329 20.97 5.60 25.47
C ILE A 329 20.09 6.85 25.58
N GLY A 330 20.56 7.85 26.34
CA GLY A 330 19.84 9.10 26.53
C GLY A 330 19.79 9.97 25.28
N GLY A 331 18.63 10.64 25.03
CA GLY A 331 18.43 11.59 23.94
C GLY A 331 18.10 10.97 22.58
N LEU A 332 18.68 9.83 22.22
CA LEU A 332 18.42 9.16 20.95
C LEU A 332 16.96 8.69 20.81
N ASN A 333 16.34 8.28 21.91
CA ASN A 333 14.92 7.91 21.98
C ASN A 333 13.99 9.05 21.49
N HIS A 334 14.29 10.30 21.84
CA HIS A 334 13.51 11.47 21.38
C HIS A 334 13.72 11.73 19.89
N VAL A 335 14.96 11.63 19.40
CA VAL A 335 15.28 11.81 17.97
C VAL A 335 14.58 10.75 17.12
N ILE A 336 14.63 9.49 17.54
CA ILE A 336 13.98 8.39 16.82
C ILE A 336 12.46 8.52 16.87
N ASN A 337 11.87 8.87 18.03
CA ASN A 337 10.42 9.08 18.12
C ASN A 337 9.96 10.22 17.20
N PHE A 338 10.72 11.31 17.11
CA PHE A 338 10.44 12.40 16.17
C PHE A 338 10.56 11.94 14.71
N ALA A 339 11.56 11.15 14.36
CA ALA A 339 11.72 10.60 13.01
C ALA A 339 10.55 9.66 12.65
N ILE A 340 10.05 8.85 13.60
CA ILE A 340 8.87 8.01 13.41
C ILE A 340 7.60 8.87 13.23
N LEU A 341 7.46 9.96 13.98
CA LEU A 341 6.36 10.91 13.82
C LEU A 341 6.35 11.52 12.41
N THR A 342 7.50 11.95 11.89
CA THR A 342 7.60 12.44 10.50
C THR A 342 7.25 11.36 9.49
N SER A 343 7.55 10.08 9.80
CA SER A 343 7.18 8.94 8.98
C SER A 343 5.65 8.74 8.93
N ALA A 344 4.97 8.80 10.06
CA ALA A 344 3.51 8.74 10.15
C ALA A 344 2.86 9.86 9.34
N TRP A 345 3.36 11.06 9.51
CA TRP A 345 2.84 12.24 8.78
C TRP A 345 2.99 12.11 7.27
N SER A 346 4.17 11.74 6.79
CA SER A 346 4.42 11.47 5.38
C SER A 346 3.52 10.36 4.83
N ALA A 347 3.32 9.25 5.58
CA ALA A 347 2.43 8.19 5.16
C ALA A 347 0.98 8.68 5.02
N GLY A 348 0.46 9.41 6.00
CA GLY A 348 -0.87 10.02 5.94
C GLY A 348 -1.03 10.99 4.77
N ASN A 349 0.02 11.77 4.46
CA ASN A 349 0.07 12.68 3.33
C ASN A 349 0.00 11.92 1.98
N ALA A 350 0.77 10.84 1.83
CA ALA A 350 0.77 9.99 0.64
C ALA A 350 -0.57 9.25 0.46
N PHE A 351 -1.22 8.82 1.56
CA PHE A 351 -2.52 8.17 1.50
C PHE A 351 -3.64 9.14 1.11
N LEU A 352 -3.62 10.38 1.60
CA LEU A 352 -4.57 11.41 1.16
C LEU A 352 -4.37 11.74 -0.33
N TYR A 353 -3.12 11.85 -0.78
CA TYR A 353 -2.78 12.02 -2.19
C TYR A 353 -3.38 10.90 -3.04
N SER A 354 -3.07 9.65 -2.74
CA SER A 354 -3.51 8.49 -3.52
C SER A 354 -5.02 8.31 -3.49
N GLY A 355 -5.64 8.37 -2.31
CA GLY A 355 -7.10 8.23 -2.14
C GLY A 355 -7.88 9.29 -2.92
N SER A 356 -7.41 10.53 -2.92
CA SER A 356 -8.06 11.61 -3.69
C SER A 356 -8.01 11.38 -5.19
N ARG A 357 -6.90 10.81 -5.73
CA ARG A 357 -6.77 10.48 -7.17
C ARG A 357 -7.64 9.30 -7.56
N ILE A 358 -7.79 8.32 -6.67
CA ILE A 358 -8.72 7.20 -6.89
C ILE A 358 -10.16 7.72 -6.95
N LEU A 359 -10.58 8.56 -6.02
CA LEU A 359 -11.94 9.14 -6.02
C LEU A 359 -12.20 10.01 -7.27
N TYR A 360 -11.21 10.79 -7.67
CA TYR A 360 -11.24 11.56 -8.91
C TYR A 360 -11.40 10.65 -10.14
N SER A 361 -10.58 9.59 -10.25
CA SER A 361 -10.64 8.62 -11.33
C SER A 361 -11.99 7.89 -11.40
N LEU A 362 -12.57 7.51 -10.26
CA LEU A 362 -13.92 6.93 -10.18
C LEU A 362 -14.98 7.90 -10.68
N SER A 363 -14.83 9.18 -10.38
CA SER A 363 -15.75 10.22 -10.84
C SER A 363 -15.68 10.43 -12.35
N LEU A 364 -14.48 10.42 -12.94
CA LEU A 364 -14.29 10.48 -14.39
C LEU A 364 -14.89 9.27 -15.10
N SER A 365 -14.75 8.09 -14.51
CA SER A 365 -15.32 6.84 -15.02
C SER A 365 -16.83 6.69 -14.79
N ASN A 366 -17.54 7.75 -14.35
CA ASN A 366 -18.96 7.74 -13.96
C ASN A 366 -19.31 6.68 -12.87
N GLN A 367 -18.34 6.28 -12.08
CA GLN A 367 -18.51 5.34 -10.93
C GLN A 367 -18.64 6.06 -9.59
N ALA A 368 -18.37 7.36 -9.54
CA ALA A 368 -18.60 8.25 -8.41
C ALA A 368 -19.29 9.56 -8.90
N PRO A 369 -19.89 10.35 -7.99
CA PRO A 369 -20.52 11.62 -8.35
C PRO A 369 -19.56 12.55 -9.10
N LYS A 370 -20.01 13.14 -10.20
CA LYS A 370 -19.23 14.11 -11.03
C LYS A 370 -18.73 15.32 -10.24
N PHE A 371 -19.29 15.55 -9.06
CA PHE A 371 -18.85 16.57 -8.12
C PHE A 371 -17.34 16.45 -7.78
N PHE A 372 -16.81 15.24 -7.73
CA PHE A 372 -15.40 14.96 -7.41
C PHE A 372 -14.45 15.09 -8.62
N ALA A 373 -14.97 15.23 -9.85
CA ALA A 373 -14.18 15.39 -11.07
C ALA A 373 -13.61 16.81 -11.26
N VAL A 374 -13.88 17.74 -10.34
CA VAL A 374 -13.45 19.13 -10.47
C VAL A 374 -12.03 19.32 -9.98
N THR A 375 -11.17 19.90 -10.84
CA THR A 375 -9.78 20.24 -10.52
C THR A 375 -9.58 21.76 -10.40
N THR A 376 -8.50 22.16 -9.71
CA THR A 376 -8.00 23.54 -9.75
C THR A 376 -7.30 23.84 -11.09
N LYS A 377 -6.97 25.10 -11.36
CA LYS A 377 -6.16 25.50 -12.54
C LYS A 377 -4.78 24.79 -12.57
N GLY A 378 -4.27 24.34 -11.43
CA GLY A 378 -3.03 23.56 -11.30
C GLY A 378 -3.24 22.05 -11.40
N GLY A 379 -4.41 21.56 -11.81
CA GLY A 379 -4.68 20.10 -11.95
C GLY A 379 -4.88 19.34 -10.64
N VAL A 380 -5.12 20.02 -9.50
CA VAL A 380 -5.36 19.35 -8.21
C VAL A 380 -6.85 19.08 -8.03
N PRO A 381 -7.29 17.84 -7.78
CA PRO A 381 -8.71 17.47 -7.58
C PRO A 381 -9.17 17.82 -6.14
N TYR A 382 -9.27 19.11 -5.83
CA TYR A 382 -9.48 19.62 -4.47
C TYR A 382 -10.74 19.09 -3.78
N ARG A 383 -11.81 18.82 -4.54
CA ARG A 383 -13.05 18.26 -3.96
C ARG A 383 -12.88 16.78 -3.56
N ALA A 384 -12.12 16.03 -4.34
CA ALA A 384 -11.78 14.66 -4.00
C ALA A 384 -10.81 14.61 -2.81
N VAL A 385 -9.87 15.57 -2.72
CA VAL A 385 -8.99 15.75 -1.54
C VAL A 385 -9.83 16.00 -0.30
N LEU A 386 -10.76 16.96 -0.34
CA LEU A 386 -11.65 17.26 0.78
C LEU A 386 -12.53 16.08 1.17
N GLY A 387 -13.11 15.35 0.19
CA GLY A 387 -13.94 14.17 0.46
C GLY A 387 -13.16 13.04 1.15
N THR A 388 -11.92 12.80 0.75
CA THR A 388 -11.05 11.80 1.37
C THR A 388 -10.58 12.27 2.76
N TRP A 389 -10.24 13.54 2.89
CA TRP A 389 -9.82 14.15 4.15
C TRP A 389 -10.92 14.12 5.22
N LEU A 390 -12.17 14.31 4.84
CA LEU A 390 -13.32 14.22 5.77
C LEU A 390 -13.41 12.84 6.43
N VAL A 391 -13.09 11.76 5.71
CA VAL A 391 -12.97 10.42 6.30
C VAL A 391 -11.79 10.36 7.27
N GLY A 392 -10.68 11.04 6.95
CA GLY A 392 -9.54 11.19 7.86
C GLY A 392 -9.89 11.81 9.21
N CYS A 393 -10.93 12.64 9.28
CA CYS A 393 -11.43 13.19 10.55
C CYS A 393 -11.97 12.13 11.53
N LEU A 394 -12.18 10.88 11.10
CA LEU A 394 -12.47 9.78 12.02
C LEU A 394 -11.34 9.56 13.06
N ALA A 395 -10.14 10.09 12.82
CA ALA A 395 -9.06 10.12 13.82
C ALA A 395 -9.48 10.76 15.15
N TYR A 396 -10.48 11.65 15.16
CA TYR A 396 -11.00 12.24 16.39
C TYR A 396 -11.70 11.24 17.33
N LEU A 397 -12.01 10.03 16.89
CA LEU A 397 -12.43 8.93 17.77
C LEU A 397 -11.38 8.64 18.86
N ASN A 398 -10.11 8.96 18.60
CA ASN A 398 -9.03 8.86 19.57
C ASN A 398 -9.21 9.78 20.81
N VAL A 399 -10.03 10.82 20.73
CA VAL A 399 -10.30 11.74 21.83
C VAL A 399 -11.22 11.11 22.90
N SER A 400 -12.13 10.23 22.47
CA SER A 400 -13.13 9.58 23.33
C SER A 400 -12.78 8.14 23.73
N SER A 401 -11.77 7.54 23.07
CA SER A 401 -11.41 6.14 23.25
C SER A 401 -9.89 6.00 23.37
N ASN A 402 -9.41 4.84 23.84
CA ASN A 402 -7.97 4.54 23.88
C ASN A 402 -7.38 4.59 22.45
N GLY A 403 -6.35 5.41 22.23
CA GLY A 403 -5.69 5.59 20.94
C GLY A 403 -5.15 4.29 20.34
N ALA A 404 -4.62 3.40 21.17
CA ALA A 404 -4.17 2.08 20.74
C ALA A 404 -5.31 1.23 20.15
N GLN A 405 -6.49 1.30 20.75
CA GLN A 405 -7.68 0.58 20.28
C GLN A 405 -8.21 1.17 18.97
N VAL A 406 -8.28 2.49 18.88
CA VAL A 406 -8.71 3.19 17.65
C VAL A 406 -7.74 2.89 16.50
N PHE A 407 -6.44 2.95 16.75
CA PHE A 407 -5.42 2.55 15.77
C PHE A 407 -5.57 1.08 15.34
N ALA A 408 -5.85 0.17 16.26
CA ALA A 408 -6.08 -1.23 15.94
C ALA A 408 -7.33 -1.42 15.05
N TRP A 409 -8.42 -0.68 15.30
CA TRP A 409 -9.61 -0.72 14.44
C TRP A 409 -9.29 -0.27 13.02
N PHE A 410 -8.66 0.90 12.84
CA PHE A 410 -8.30 1.42 11.53
C PHE A 410 -7.32 0.50 10.80
N SER A 411 -6.33 -0.04 11.52
CA SER A 411 -5.37 -0.99 10.96
C SER A 411 -6.05 -2.27 10.47
N ASN A 412 -6.99 -2.84 11.25
CA ASN A 412 -7.71 -4.05 10.86
C ASN A 412 -8.61 -3.81 9.65
N ILE A 413 -9.38 -2.72 9.63
CA ILE A 413 -10.27 -2.37 8.53
C ILE A 413 -9.48 -2.17 7.24
N SER A 414 -8.40 -1.39 7.28
CA SER A 414 -7.58 -1.14 6.10
C SER A 414 -6.85 -2.40 5.63
N THR A 415 -6.41 -3.26 6.55
CA THR A 415 -5.76 -4.54 6.20
C THR A 415 -6.71 -5.45 5.43
N ILE A 416 -7.95 -5.62 5.87
CA ILE A 416 -8.94 -6.46 5.18
C ILE A 416 -9.31 -5.85 3.82
N SER A 417 -9.47 -4.52 3.74
CA SER A 417 -9.63 -3.83 2.45
C SER A 417 -8.48 -4.12 1.50
N GLY A 418 -7.24 -4.08 1.99
CA GLY A 418 -6.04 -4.41 1.22
C GLY A 418 -6.04 -5.86 0.73
N PHE A 419 -6.41 -6.82 1.57
CA PHE A 419 -6.50 -8.23 1.17
C PHE A 419 -7.58 -8.46 0.10
N ILE A 420 -8.72 -7.81 0.20
CA ILE A 420 -9.75 -7.84 -0.86
C ILE A 420 -9.19 -7.28 -2.16
N ALA A 421 -8.47 -6.17 -2.09
CA ALA A 421 -7.83 -5.56 -3.23
C ALA A 421 -6.81 -6.50 -3.90
N TRP A 422 -5.99 -7.20 -3.11
CA TRP A 422 -5.04 -8.20 -3.63
C TRP A 422 -5.73 -9.42 -4.24
N ILE A 423 -6.81 -9.93 -3.62
CA ILE A 423 -7.62 -11.00 -4.21
C ILE A 423 -8.18 -10.58 -5.57
N VAL A 424 -8.72 -9.38 -5.68
CA VAL A 424 -9.23 -8.85 -6.94
C VAL A 424 -8.11 -8.67 -7.97
N CYS A 425 -6.92 -8.22 -7.53
CA CYS A 425 -5.73 -8.13 -8.39
C CYS A 425 -5.32 -9.49 -8.95
N LEU A 426 -5.24 -10.53 -8.10
CA LEU A 426 -4.90 -11.90 -8.50
C LEU A 426 -5.94 -12.50 -9.47
N ILE A 427 -7.24 -12.30 -9.21
CA ILE A 427 -8.31 -12.70 -10.14
C ILE A 427 -8.13 -12.01 -11.49
N THR A 428 -7.85 -10.73 -11.48
CA THR A 428 -7.63 -9.92 -12.68
C THR A 428 -6.41 -10.41 -13.46
N TYR A 429 -5.31 -10.72 -12.77
CA TYR A 429 -4.11 -11.26 -13.38
C TYR A 429 -4.34 -12.63 -14.04
N ILE A 430 -5.06 -13.54 -13.40
CA ILE A 430 -5.44 -14.83 -14.00
C ILE A 430 -6.24 -14.63 -15.29
N ARG A 431 -7.16 -13.67 -15.31
CA ARG A 431 -7.97 -13.35 -16.50
C ARG A 431 -7.12 -12.68 -17.58
N PHE A 432 -6.23 -11.75 -17.18
CA PHE A 432 -5.25 -11.13 -18.07
C PHE A 432 -4.39 -12.20 -18.77
N ARG A 433 -3.79 -13.12 -18.01
CA ARG A 433 -2.97 -14.19 -18.58
C ARG A 433 -3.72 -15.09 -19.56
N LYS A 434 -4.97 -15.49 -19.21
CA LYS A 434 -5.80 -16.28 -20.13
C LYS A 434 -6.14 -15.52 -21.41
N ALA A 435 -6.38 -14.21 -21.33
CA ALA A 435 -6.62 -13.38 -22.51
C ALA A 435 -5.36 -13.26 -23.38
N MET A 436 -4.18 -13.10 -22.77
CA MET A 436 -2.89 -13.06 -23.48
C MET A 436 -2.57 -14.38 -24.16
N GLU A 437 -2.85 -15.50 -23.51
CA GLU A 437 -2.65 -16.84 -24.06
C GLU A 437 -3.58 -17.10 -25.26
N PHE A 438 -4.88 -16.79 -25.11
CA PHE A 438 -5.89 -16.89 -26.16
C PHE A 438 -5.49 -16.09 -27.41
N ASN A 439 -4.98 -14.88 -27.22
CA ASN A 439 -4.50 -14.00 -28.30
C ASN A 439 -3.07 -14.32 -28.76
N LYS A 440 -2.48 -15.45 -28.32
CA LYS A 440 -1.12 -15.91 -28.65
C LYS A 440 0.00 -14.92 -28.29
N VAL A 441 -0.19 -14.11 -27.26
CA VAL A 441 0.74 -13.05 -26.88
C VAL A 441 1.74 -13.49 -25.81
N MET A 442 1.44 -14.52 -24.94
CA MET A 442 2.43 -15.03 -23.97
C MET A 442 1.99 -16.26 -23.11
N HIS A 443 2.94 -16.93 -22.39
CA HIS A 443 2.73 -18.14 -21.56
C HIS A 443 3.12 -18.00 -20.07
N THR A 444 2.33 -18.56 -19.18
CA THR A 444 2.43 -19.27 -17.86
C THR A 444 2.78 -18.52 -16.56
N MET A 445 2.34 -18.91 -15.36
CA MET A 445 1.82 -20.02 -14.54
C MET A 445 1.30 -19.61 -13.11
N PRO A 446 0.64 -20.51 -12.28
CA PRO A 446 -0.24 -20.15 -11.16
C PRO A 446 0.10 -20.60 -9.72
N PHE A 447 -0.67 -20.13 -8.68
CA PHE A 447 -0.66 -20.65 -7.29
C PHE A 447 -2.01 -20.48 -6.51
N ARG A 448 -2.23 -21.26 -5.39
CA ARG A 448 -3.47 -21.30 -4.58
C ARG A 448 -3.25 -21.44 -3.07
N THR A 449 -4.21 -20.94 -2.23
CA THR A 449 -4.24 -21.15 -0.76
C THR A 449 -5.65 -21.25 -0.15
N PRO A 450 -5.86 -21.84 1.08
CA PRO A 450 -7.09 -21.70 1.89
C PRO A 450 -6.90 -21.53 3.42
N LEU A 451 -7.95 -21.05 4.19
CA LEU A 451 -8.47 -21.43 5.53
C LEU A 451 -8.91 -20.29 6.51
N GLN A 452 -9.81 -20.60 7.52
CA GLN A 452 -10.55 -19.64 8.38
C GLN A 452 -10.45 -19.89 9.91
N PRO A 453 -10.75 -18.89 10.83
CA PRO A 453 -10.80 -19.04 12.30
C PRO A 453 -12.04 -18.47 13.08
N LYS A 454 -12.01 -18.46 14.44
CA LYS A 454 -13.09 -18.32 15.43
C LYS A 454 -13.49 -16.88 15.86
N TRP A 455 -14.72 -16.71 16.42
CA TRP A 455 -15.54 -15.50 16.56
C TRP A 455 -15.35 -14.61 17.81
N SER A 456 -15.30 -13.27 17.60
CA SER A 456 -15.70 -12.18 18.50
C SER A 456 -16.50 -11.16 17.68
N VAL A 457 -17.61 -10.63 18.20
CA VAL A 457 -18.51 -9.76 17.42
C VAL A 457 -17.88 -8.41 17.08
N ALA A 458 -17.14 -7.81 18.00
CA ALA A 458 -16.45 -6.53 17.76
C ALA A 458 -15.23 -6.69 16.83
N ASP A 459 -14.43 -7.72 17.04
CA ASP A 459 -13.29 -8.05 16.17
C ASP A 459 -13.78 -8.53 14.80
N PHE A 460 -14.92 -9.23 14.76
CA PHE A 460 -15.59 -9.62 13.53
C PHE A 460 -16.09 -8.40 12.75
N LEU A 461 -16.77 -7.46 13.38
CA LEU A 461 -17.22 -6.24 12.72
C LEU A 461 -16.03 -5.40 12.25
N ALA A 462 -15.01 -5.23 13.07
CA ALA A 462 -13.80 -4.48 12.69
C ALA A 462 -12.98 -5.19 11.60
N ALA A 463 -12.89 -6.52 11.65
CA ALA A 463 -12.14 -7.30 10.67
C ALA A 463 -12.92 -7.59 9.38
N TYR A 464 -14.25 -7.73 9.46
CA TYR A 464 -15.04 -8.26 8.35
C TYR A 464 -16.09 -7.30 7.79
N ILE A 465 -16.31 -6.11 8.39
CA ILE A 465 -17.30 -5.14 7.90
C ILE A 465 -17.04 -4.73 6.44
N THR A 466 -15.80 -4.75 6.02
CA THR A 466 -15.40 -4.46 4.64
C THR A 466 -15.92 -5.50 3.66
N ILE A 467 -16.01 -6.78 4.05
CA ILE A 467 -16.52 -7.85 3.19
C ILE A 467 -18.00 -7.63 2.82
N PRO A 468 -18.96 -7.45 3.77
CA PRO A 468 -20.33 -7.15 3.40
C PRO A 468 -20.48 -5.82 2.65
N ILE A 469 -19.69 -4.78 2.96
CA ILE A 469 -19.70 -3.54 2.18
C ILE A 469 -19.25 -3.81 0.74
N PHE A 470 -18.15 -4.53 0.54
CA PHE A 470 -17.67 -4.91 -0.79
C PHE A 470 -18.70 -5.73 -1.56
N LEU A 471 -19.28 -6.75 -0.92
CA LEU A 471 -20.33 -7.59 -1.52
C LEU A 471 -21.59 -6.78 -1.84
N ALA A 472 -22.00 -5.85 -0.97
CA ALA A 472 -23.14 -4.98 -1.22
C ALA A 472 -22.90 -4.05 -2.42
N LEU A 473 -21.71 -3.46 -2.54
CA LEU A 473 -21.31 -2.66 -3.70
C LEU A 473 -21.27 -3.51 -4.97
N TYR A 474 -20.65 -4.68 -4.92
CA TYR A 474 -20.55 -5.59 -6.06
C TYR A 474 -21.91 -6.09 -6.53
N LEU A 475 -22.69 -6.68 -5.63
CA LEU A 475 -24.00 -7.23 -5.96
C LEU A 475 -25.01 -6.13 -6.31
N GLY A 476 -25.01 -5.00 -5.58
CA GLY A 476 -25.84 -3.85 -5.85
C GLY A 476 -25.63 -3.30 -7.25
N HIS A 477 -24.36 -3.02 -7.62
CA HIS A 477 -24.01 -2.57 -8.96
C HIS A 477 -24.35 -3.64 -10.03
N LYS A 478 -24.07 -4.90 -9.74
CA LYS A 478 -24.35 -6.00 -10.64
C LYS A 478 -25.84 -6.18 -10.92
N LEU A 479 -26.69 -6.12 -9.91
CA LEU A 479 -28.14 -6.22 -10.05
C LEU A 479 -28.73 -5.00 -10.78
N TRP A 480 -28.21 -3.80 -10.48
CA TRP A 480 -28.65 -2.57 -11.13
C TRP A 480 -28.31 -2.54 -12.63
N HIS A 481 -27.06 -2.86 -12.97
CA HIS A 481 -26.56 -2.80 -14.35
C HIS A 481 -26.67 -4.11 -15.12
N ARG A 482 -27.15 -5.20 -14.49
CA ARG A 482 -27.29 -6.55 -15.08
C ARG A 482 -26.03 -7.03 -15.81
N THR A 483 -24.86 -6.78 -15.25
CA THR A 483 -23.58 -7.16 -15.87
C THR A 483 -23.35 -8.68 -15.79
N PRO A 484 -22.68 -9.30 -16.79
CA PRO A 484 -22.31 -10.71 -16.76
C PRO A 484 -21.30 -11.01 -15.61
N LEU A 485 -21.18 -12.26 -15.19
CA LEU A 485 -20.24 -12.68 -14.15
C LEU A 485 -18.77 -12.41 -14.51
N CYS A 486 -18.44 -12.57 -15.78
CA CYS A 486 -17.12 -12.21 -16.35
C CYS A 486 -17.31 -11.87 -17.83
N ARG A 487 -16.48 -10.99 -18.37
CA ARG A 487 -16.39 -10.82 -19.82
C ARG A 487 -15.91 -12.12 -20.46
N LYS A 488 -16.41 -12.44 -21.64
CA LYS A 488 -15.84 -13.52 -22.43
C LYS A 488 -14.40 -13.18 -22.80
N ILE A 489 -13.53 -14.18 -22.84
CA ILE A 489 -12.10 -13.97 -23.14
C ILE A 489 -11.92 -13.38 -24.54
N GLU A 490 -12.79 -13.75 -25.48
CA GLU A 490 -12.85 -13.24 -26.85
C GLU A 490 -13.12 -11.74 -26.94
N ASP A 491 -13.91 -11.20 -25.96
CA ASP A 491 -14.31 -9.77 -25.92
C ASP A 491 -13.31 -8.90 -25.14
N ILE A 492 -12.22 -9.49 -24.63
CA ILE A 492 -11.20 -8.75 -23.88
C ILE A 492 -10.24 -8.08 -24.86
N ASP A 493 -10.24 -6.75 -24.84
CA ASP A 493 -9.30 -5.94 -25.61
C ASP A 493 -7.90 -5.96 -24.98
N VAL A 494 -6.94 -6.53 -25.67
CA VAL A 494 -5.53 -6.60 -25.25
C VAL A 494 -4.61 -5.68 -26.06
N TYR A 495 -5.09 -5.06 -27.14
CA TYR A 495 -4.28 -4.29 -28.09
C TYR A 495 -4.35 -2.77 -27.93
N THR A 496 -5.49 -2.21 -27.48
CA THR A 496 -5.65 -0.76 -27.34
C THR A 496 -4.63 -0.18 -26.37
N GLY A 497 -3.90 0.85 -26.79
CA GLY A 497 -2.86 1.54 -26.02
C GLY A 497 -1.47 0.89 -26.10
N VAL A 498 -1.32 -0.30 -26.68
CA VAL A 498 -0.01 -0.96 -26.80
C VAL A 498 0.86 -0.24 -27.83
N LYS A 499 0.28 0.14 -28.97
CA LYS A 499 1.00 0.79 -30.07
C LYS A 499 1.60 2.14 -29.67
N GLU A 500 0.85 2.96 -28.95
CA GLU A 500 1.34 4.25 -28.42
C GLU A 500 2.51 4.06 -27.45
N MET A 501 2.50 2.97 -26.69
CA MET A 501 3.58 2.67 -25.76
C MET A 501 4.83 2.14 -26.46
N GLU A 502 4.68 1.41 -27.56
CA GLU A 502 5.80 0.98 -28.41
C GLU A 502 6.50 2.17 -29.07
N GLU A 503 5.73 3.15 -29.55
CA GLU A 503 6.25 4.39 -30.11
C GLU A 503 7.02 5.22 -29.07
N LEU A 504 6.48 5.34 -27.84
CA LEU A 504 7.16 6.03 -26.74
C LEU A 504 8.45 5.32 -26.31
N GLU A 505 8.47 4.00 -26.31
CA GLU A 505 9.66 3.21 -25.95
C GLU A 505 10.77 3.33 -27.01
N ALA A 506 10.39 3.42 -28.28
CA ALA A 506 11.35 3.62 -29.38
C ALA A 506 12.07 4.98 -29.32
N MET A 507 11.47 5.98 -28.64
CA MET A 507 12.04 7.33 -28.46
C MET A 507 12.96 7.45 -27.23
N ASP A 508 13.03 6.42 -26.36
CA ASP A 508 13.73 6.50 -25.08
C ASP A 508 15.13 5.86 -25.11
N GLU A 509 16.17 6.70 -25.10
CA GLU A 509 17.55 6.23 -25.00
C GLU A 509 17.92 5.85 -23.54
N PRO A 510 18.56 4.69 -23.30
CA PRO A 510 18.94 4.28 -21.96
C PRO A 510 20.03 5.17 -21.38
N PRO A 511 19.87 5.75 -20.16
CA PRO A 511 20.90 6.53 -19.54
C PRO A 511 22.15 5.66 -19.28
N VAL A 512 23.30 6.10 -19.82
CA VAL A 512 24.60 5.43 -19.64
C VAL A 512 25.29 5.98 -18.40
N ALA A 513 25.63 5.10 -17.45
CA ALA A 513 26.37 5.51 -16.25
C ALA A 513 27.82 5.89 -16.61
N LYS A 514 28.20 7.16 -16.39
CA LYS A 514 29.52 7.69 -16.73
C LYS A 514 30.59 7.40 -15.67
N ASN A 515 30.19 7.07 -14.41
CA ASN A 515 31.12 6.74 -13.32
C ASN A 515 30.53 5.72 -12.34
N LEU A 516 31.38 5.24 -11.41
CA LEU A 516 31.03 4.18 -10.45
C LEU A 516 29.91 4.62 -9.48
N TRP A 517 29.90 5.90 -9.07
CA TRP A 517 28.85 6.47 -8.23
C TRP A 517 27.50 6.51 -8.94
N GLN A 518 27.45 6.82 -10.22
CA GLN A 518 26.24 6.74 -11.02
C GLN A 518 25.78 5.29 -11.22
N LYS A 519 26.70 4.32 -11.32
CA LYS A 519 26.32 2.90 -11.36
C LYS A 519 25.65 2.45 -10.05
N VAL A 520 26.24 2.86 -8.92
CA VAL A 520 25.65 2.58 -7.59
C VAL A 520 24.31 3.30 -7.45
N TRP A 521 24.24 4.57 -7.85
CA TRP A 521 22.99 5.34 -7.82
C TRP A 521 21.91 4.70 -8.69
N PHE A 522 22.20 4.30 -9.93
CA PHE A 522 21.25 3.60 -10.81
C PHE A 522 20.92 2.17 -10.33
N TRP A 523 21.72 1.63 -9.40
CA TRP A 523 21.41 0.37 -8.74
C TRP A 523 20.49 0.58 -7.53
N ILE A 524 20.65 1.67 -6.79
CA ILE A 524 19.82 2.02 -5.63
C ILE A 524 18.48 2.65 -6.08
N ALA A 525 18.52 3.56 -7.01
CA ALA A 525 17.39 4.27 -7.62
C ALA A 525 16.83 3.50 -8.81
#